data_2fb9fb103cbb92d59db5adcfb40a46d2
#
_entry.id   2fb9fb103cbb92d59db5adcfb40a46d2
#
_cell.length_a   1.000
_cell.length_b   1.000
_cell.length_c   1.000
_cell.angle_alpha   90.00
_cell.angle_beta   90.00
_cell.angle_gamma   90.00
#
_symmetry.space_group_name_H-M   'P 1'
#
loop_
_entity.id
_entity.type
_entity.pdbx_description
1 polymer ?
#
loop_
_entity_poly.entity_id
_entity_poly.type
_entity_poly.pdbx_seq_one_letter_code
_entity_poly.pdbx_strand_id
1 'polypeptide(L)'
;MSLTLLLDLDDTLLDTNLATFIPAYFQALSGKLAGKVAPEKMVRALIRGMNAMMESEDPTRTLQDVFEASFYGDLDLRREDLAEAIDEFYDRSFPLLASLTRQRDEAASLIEWARLCGVRVAIATDPLFPQKATMHRLHWAGIDPEHVELISTFEHFHFSKTHPAYFAEVLGRLGWPEGPVLMVGNDMERDLLPAHQLGLATYWIDADPASSPGFETGRGKLEDLRPWLESVNLSSLEPAFTSSEAILAIMASTPAVLHSMTSSLTDDQWRHEPTREDWAMNEIVCHLRDTEREIHLIQIRLLLEREGAFIPRPDTGIWANEREYWNVHGPSVLAEFTTARVELIKILKELGKAMWSRKARHAIFGPTDFREVVGFIADHDRLHIQQAWKTLRSL
;
A
#
# COMPACT_ATOMS: atom_id res chain seq x y z
N MET A 1 -6.27 22.60 -3.95
CA MET A 1 -6.06 22.27 -2.53
C MET A 1 -5.13 21.09 -2.47
N SER A 2 -3.99 21.15 -1.82
CA SER A 2 -3.06 20.01 -1.78
C SER A 2 -3.48 19.00 -0.69
N LEU A 3 -4.65 18.41 -0.82
CA LEU A 3 -5.17 17.38 0.08
C LEU A 3 -5.27 16.07 -0.68
N THR A 4 -4.91 14.97 -0.02
CA THR A 4 -5.12 13.61 -0.52
C THR A 4 -6.10 12.88 0.40
N LEU A 5 -7.16 12.35 -0.17
CA LEU A 5 -8.15 11.50 0.52
C LEU A 5 -7.90 10.04 0.16
N LEU A 6 -7.71 9.22 1.18
CA LEU A 6 -7.73 7.76 1.07
C LEU A 6 -9.09 7.31 1.58
N LEU A 7 -9.96 6.87 0.68
CA LEU A 7 -11.35 6.54 1.00
C LEU A 7 -11.54 5.02 0.98
N ASP A 8 -12.03 4.48 2.07
CA ASP A 8 -12.54 3.13 2.07
C ASP A 8 -13.81 3.01 1.24
N LEU A 9 -14.20 1.80 0.85
CA LEU A 9 -15.36 1.55 -0.02
C LEU A 9 -16.53 0.94 0.74
N ASP A 10 -16.34 -0.27 1.28
CA ASP A 10 -17.43 -1.04 1.89
C ASP A 10 -17.82 -0.46 3.25
N ASP A 11 -19.13 -0.20 3.45
CA ASP A 11 -19.70 0.47 4.62
C ASP A 11 -19.19 1.91 4.87
N THR A 12 -18.41 2.46 3.92
CA THR A 12 -17.95 3.85 3.89
C THR A 12 -18.58 4.62 2.72
N LEU A 13 -18.25 4.28 1.47
CA LEU A 13 -18.83 4.88 0.26
C LEU A 13 -20.01 4.07 -0.32
N LEU A 14 -20.06 2.79 -0.02
CA LEU A 14 -21.12 1.84 -0.39
C LEU A 14 -21.62 1.15 0.87
N ASP A 15 -22.93 1.13 1.07
CA ASP A 15 -23.57 0.43 2.17
C ASP A 15 -23.61 -1.08 1.83
N THR A 16 -22.64 -1.84 2.31
CA THR A 16 -22.41 -3.23 1.88
C THR A 16 -22.85 -4.24 2.92
N ASN A 17 -22.66 -3.99 4.21
CA ASN A 17 -22.77 -4.96 5.30
C ASN A 17 -22.01 -6.27 5.00
N LEU A 18 -20.68 -6.21 5.16
CA LEU A 18 -19.78 -7.33 4.84
C LEU A 18 -20.15 -8.64 5.54
N ALA A 19 -20.79 -8.58 6.71
CA ALA A 19 -21.23 -9.79 7.43
C ALA A 19 -22.30 -10.60 6.67
N THR A 20 -23.10 -9.94 5.83
CA THR A 20 -24.09 -10.60 4.96
C THR A 20 -23.58 -10.80 3.53
N PHE A 21 -22.79 -9.86 3.04
CA PHE A 21 -22.26 -9.89 1.67
C PHE A 21 -21.26 -11.04 1.44
N ILE A 22 -20.27 -11.23 2.32
CA ILE A 22 -19.24 -12.25 2.15
C ILE A 22 -19.81 -13.68 2.10
N PRO A 23 -20.72 -14.10 3.00
CA PRO A 23 -21.36 -15.41 2.88
C PRO A 23 -22.14 -15.59 1.58
N ALA A 24 -22.88 -14.57 1.13
CA ALA A 24 -23.62 -14.63 -0.12
C ALA A 24 -22.70 -14.73 -1.35
N TYR A 25 -21.60 -13.96 -1.36
CA TYR A 25 -20.58 -14.05 -2.39
C TYR A 25 -19.96 -15.45 -2.43
N PHE A 26 -19.56 -16.03 -1.30
CA PHE A 26 -19.00 -17.38 -1.24
C PHE A 26 -19.99 -18.43 -1.71
N GLN A 27 -21.26 -18.30 -1.32
CA GLN A 27 -22.33 -19.21 -1.79
C GLN A 27 -22.52 -19.13 -3.31
N ALA A 28 -22.58 -17.92 -3.86
CA ALA A 28 -22.76 -17.71 -5.30
C ALA A 28 -21.58 -18.26 -6.11
N LEU A 29 -20.33 -18.00 -5.69
CA LEU A 29 -19.13 -18.51 -6.35
C LEU A 29 -19.05 -20.04 -6.23
N SER A 30 -19.28 -20.60 -5.04
CA SER A 30 -19.28 -22.06 -4.83
C SER A 30 -20.37 -22.75 -5.66
N GLY A 31 -21.56 -22.16 -5.76
CA GLY A 31 -22.64 -22.65 -6.60
C GLY A 31 -22.28 -22.67 -8.09
N LYS A 32 -21.64 -21.61 -8.59
CA LYS A 32 -21.16 -21.53 -9.98
C LYS A 32 -20.13 -22.62 -10.30
N LEU A 33 -19.28 -22.95 -9.33
CA LEU A 33 -18.17 -23.90 -9.51
C LEU A 33 -18.50 -25.33 -9.01
N ALA A 34 -19.75 -25.60 -8.56
CA ALA A 34 -20.17 -26.88 -7.98
C ALA A 34 -19.99 -28.10 -8.92
N GLY A 35 -20.01 -27.88 -10.23
CA GLY A 35 -19.71 -28.92 -11.23
C GLY A 35 -18.23 -29.32 -11.30
N LYS A 36 -17.33 -28.54 -10.73
CA LYS A 36 -15.86 -28.77 -10.75
C LYS A 36 -15.30 -29.05 -9.35
N VAL A 37 -15.85 -28.43 -8.32
CA VAL A 37 -15.38 -28.52 -6.92
C VAL A 37 -16.57 -28.64 -5.98
N ALA A 38 -16.47 -29.52 -4.97
CA ALA A 38 -17.48 -29.60 -3.93
C ALA A 38 -17.59 -28.27 -3.17
N PRO A 39 -18.81 -27.74 -2.94
CA PRO A 39 -19.01 -26.41 -2.34
C PRO A 39 -18.29 -26.20 -1.00
N GLU A 40 -18.30 -27.21 -0.12
CA GLU A 40 -17.63 -27.11 1.20
C GLU A 40 -16.10 -27.04 1.06
N LYS A 41 -15.52 -27.75 0.06
CA LYS A 41 -14.08 -27.65 -0.23
C LYS A 41 -13.74 -26.29 -0.79
N MET A 42 -14.60 -25.75 -1.67
CA MET A 42 -14.46 -24.42 -2.25
C MET A 42 -14.45 -23.33 -1.17
N VAL A 43 -15.45 -23.32 -0.29
CA VAL A 43 -15.55 -22.31 0.79
C VAL A 43 -14.33 -22.37 1.71
N ARG A 44 -13.87 -23.57 2.06
CA ARG A 44 -12.65 -23.70 2.89
C ARG A 44 -11.42 -23.13 2.20
N ALA A 45 -11.25 -23.40 0.91
CA ALA A 45 -10.12 -22.88 0.13
C ALA A 45 -10.18 -21.35 0.00
N LEU A 46 -11.39 -20.77 -0.22
CA LEU A 46 -11.58 -19.32 -0.24
C LEU A 46 -11.19 -18.66 1.10
N ILE A 47 -11.65 -19.21 2.22
CA ILE A 47 -11.32 -18.70 3.57
C ILE A 47 -9.82 -18.78 3.82
N ARG A 48 -9.16 -19.88 3.48
CA ARG A 48 -7.70 -20.01 3.65
C ARG A 48 -6.93 -19.05 2.76
N GLY A 49 -7.33 -18.90 1.49
CA GLY A 49 -6.72 -17.94 0.59
C GLY A 49 -6.85 -16.50 1.11
N MET A 50 -8.03 -16.13 1.62
CA MET A 50 -8.26 -14.82 2.22
C MET A 50 -7.40 -14.62 3.48
N ASN A 51 -7.32 -15.61 4.37
CA ASN A 51 -6.46 -15.51 5.56
C ASN A 51 -4.97 -15.39 5.17
N ALA A 52 -4.52 -16.17 4.17
CA ALA A 52 -3.15 -16.08 3.67
C ALA A 52 -2.82 -14.68 3.14
N MET A 53 -3.77 -14.01 2.43
CA MET A 53 -3.60 -12.61 2.01
C MET A 53 -3.51 -11.65 3.20
N MET A 54 -4.38 -11.80 4.20
CA MET A 54 -4.37 -10.92 5.39
C MET A 54 -3.11 -11.05 6.23
N GLU A 55 -2.49 -12.23 6.26
CA GLU A 55 -1.28 -12.51 7.03
C GLU A 55 0.01 -12.23 6.24
N SER A 56 -0.09 -11.99 4.93
CA SER A 56 1.07 -11.80 4.07
C SER A 56 1.80 -10.50 4.36
N GLU A 57 3.09 -10.59 4.58
CA GLU A 57 4.01 -9.45 4.66
C GLU A 57 5.13 -9.56 3.60
N ASP A 58 4.92 -10.35 2.56
CA ASP A 58 5.88 -10.58 1.48
C ASP A 58 5.78 -9.49 0.40
N PRO A 59 6.75 -8.57 0.30
CA PRO A 59 6.73 -7.50 -0.69
C PRO A 59 7.04 -7.95 -2.12
N THR A 60 7.33 -9.24 -2.32
CA THR A 60 7.69 -9.81 -3.63
C THR A 60 6.51 -10.44 -4.35
N ARG A 61 5.39 -10.63 -3.66
CA ARG A 61 4.21 -11.32 -4.16
C ARG A 61 2.99 -10.44 -3.99
N THR A 62 2.22 -10.28 -5.07
CA THR A 62 0.91 -9.65 -4.98
C THR A 62 -0.02 -10.49 -4.12
N LEU A 63 -1.08 -9.87 -3.59
CA LEU A 63 -2.10 -10.62 -2.85
C LEU A 63 -2.78 -11.67 -3.73
N GLN A 64 -2.87 -11.43 -5.06
CA GLN A 64 -3.29 -12.45 -6.01
C GLN A 64 -2.37 -13.67 -5.99
N ASP A 65 -1.05 -13.48 -6.05
CA ASP A 65 -0.09 -14.59 -6.02
C ASP A 65 -0.18 -15.39 -4.72
N VAL A 66 -0.39 -14.70 -3.60
CA VAL A 66 -0.56 -15.32 -2.28
C VAL A 66 -1.86 -16.12 -2.23
N PHE A 67 -2.97 -15.51 -2.68
CA PHE A 67 -4.28 -16.17 -2.75
C PHE A 67 -4.24 -17.40 -3.64
N GLU A 68 -3.75 -17.25 -4.87
CA GLU A 68 -3.71 -18.34 -5.86
C GLU A 68 -2.88 -19.55 -5.38
N ALA A 69 -1.73 -19.30 -4.76
CA ALA A 69 -0.90 -20.38 -4.22
C ALA A 69 -1.62 -21.17 -3.11
N SER A 70 -2.36 -20.49 -2.23
CA SER A 70 -3.15 -21.14 -1.18
C SER A 70 -4.40 -21.83 -1.74
N PHE A 71 -5.17 -21.10 -2.55
CA PHE A 71 -6.47 -21.52 -3.06
C PHE A 71 -6.37 -22.73 -4.00
N TYR A 72 -5.52 -22.67 -5.02
CA TYR A 72 -5.35 -23.77 -5.96
C TYR A 72 -4.61 -24.95 -5.34
N GLY A 73 -3.68 -24.71 -4.42
CA GLY A 73 -3.01 -25.75 -3.64
C GLY A 73 -3.99 -26.57 -2.80
N ASP A 74 -4.93 -25.92 -2.12
CA ASP A 74 -5.97 -26.58 -1.33
C ASP A 74 -6.96 -27.39 -2.19
N LEU A 75 -7.23 -26.92 -3.40
CA LEU A 75 -8.14 -27.58 -4.33
C LEU A 75 -7.50 -28.75 -5.07
N ASP A 76 -6.17 -28.82 -5.11
CA ASP A 76 -5.42 -29.73 -6.00
C ASP A 76 -5.83 -29.55 -7.48
N LEU A 77 -5.94 -28.28 -7.89
CA LEU A 77 -6.31 -27.85 -9.24
C LEU A 77 -5.32 -26.80 -9.73
N ARG A 78 -5.26 -26.65 -11.05
CA ARG A 78 -4.52 -25.55 -11.67
C ARG A 78 -5.45 -24.37 -11.95
N ARG A 79 -4.88 -23.19 -12.07
CA ARG A 79 -5.60 -21.95 -12.40
C ARG A 79 -6.46 -22.12 -13.65
N GLU A 80 -5.91 -22.73 -14.69
CA GLU A 80 -6.56 -22.92 -15.98
C GLU A 80 -7.85 -23.76 -15.88
N ASP A 81 -7.94 -24.65 -14.88
CA ASP A 81 -9.10 -25.52 -14.69
C ASP A 81 -10.36 -24.77 -14.26
N LEU A 82 -10.18 -23.58 -13.62
CA LEU A 82 -11.28 -22.76 -13.09
C LEU A 82 -11.36 -21.36 -13.73
N ALA A 83 -10.32 -20.87 -14.42
CA ALA A 83 -10.19 -19.49 -14.86
C ALA A 83 -11.41 -18.98 -15.65
N GLU A 84 -11.87 -19.72 -16.66
CA GLU A 84 -13.03 -19.34 -17.47
C GLU A 84 -14.32 -19.22 -16.63
N ALA A 85 -14.54 -20.19 -15.73
CA ALA A 85 -15.75 -20.20 -14.90
C ALA A 85 -15.74 -19.11 -13.82
N ILE A 86 -14.56 -18.77 -13.30
CA ILE A 86 -14.37 -17.66 -12.37
C ILE A 86 -14.56 -16.33 -13.10
N ASP A 87 -14.01 -16.18 -14.29
CA ASP A 87 -14.16 -14.98 -15.11
C ASP A 87 -15.64 -14.73 -15.46
N GLU A 88 -16.34 -15.78 -15.93
CA GLU A 88 -17.78 -15.71 -16.18
C GLU A 88 -18.60 -15.39 -14.91
N PHE A 89 -18.16 -15.87 -13.74
CA PHE A 89 -18.81 -15.53 -12.48
C PHE A 89 -18.74 -14.03 -12.21
N TYR A 90 -17.58 -13.41 -12.34
CA TYR A 90 -17.44 -11.97 -12.11
C TYR A 90 -18.17 -11.13 -13.16
N ASP A 91 -18.26 -11.61 -14.41
CA ASP A 91 -18.97 -10.89 -15.47
C ASP A 91 -20.48 -10.99 -15.36
N ARG A 92 -21.04 -12.11 -14.86
CA ARG A 92 -22.50 -12.36 -14.95
C ARG A 92 -23.18 -12.59 -13.60
N SER A 93 -22.53 -13.26 -12.66
CA SER A 93 -23.17 -13.64 -11.40
C SER A 93 -22.89 -12.64 -10.30
N PHE A 94 -21.64 -12.16 -10.19
CA PHE A 94 -21.24 -11.18 -9.20
C PHE A 94 -22.04 -9.87 -9.27
N PRO A 95 -22.37 -9.31 -10.45
CA PRO A 95 -23.22 -8.12 -10.56
C PRO A 95 -24.59 -8.27 -9.91
N LEU A 96 -25.15 -9.46 -9.78
CA LEU A 96 -26.43 -9.72 -9.14
C LEU A 96 -26.40 -9.48 -7.61
N LEU A 97 -25.21 -9.51 -7.02
CA LEU A 97 -25.00 -9.21 -5.60
C LEU A 97 -25.20 -7.73 -5.27
N ALA A 98 -25.32 -6.86 -6.27
CA ALA A 98 -25.69 -5.45 -6.08
C ALA A 98 -26.96 -5.28 -5.21
N SER A 99 -27.89 -6.22 -5.30
CA SER A 99 -29.13 -6.20 -4.50
C SER A 99 -28.89 -6.33 -2.99
N LEU A 100 -27.69 -6.73 -2.56
CA LEU A 100 -27.28 -6.81 -1.16
C LEU A 100 -26.59 -5.54 -0.67
N THR A 101 -26.42 -4.57 -1.54
CA THR A 101 -25.79 -3.28 -1.24
C THR A 101 -26.76 -2.13 -1.48
N ARG A 102 -26.43 -0.97 -0.94
CA ARG A 102 -27.18 0.27 -1.18
C ARG A 102 -26.19 1.40 -1.46
N GLN A 103 -26.45 2.13 -2.53
CA GLN A 103 -25.72 3.35 -2.86
C GLN A 103 -25.92 4.40 -1.75
N ARG A 104 -24.85 5.11 -1.41
CA ARG A 104 -24.86 6.33 -0.59
C ARG A 104 -24.78 7.52 -1.54
N ASP A 105 -25.82 8.34 -1.60
CA ASP A 105 -25.90 9.48 -2.54
C ASP A 105 -24.77 10.51 -2.30
N GLU A 106 -24.28 10.60 -1.08
CA GLU A 106 -23.18 11.47 -0.68
C GLU A 106 -21.82 11.03 -1.29
N ALA A 107 -21.63 9.74 -1.60
CA ALA A 107 -20.37 9.20 -2.08
C ALA A 107 -19.99 9.83 -3.44
N ALA A 108 -20.87 9.76 -4.43
CA ALA A 108 -20.63 10.36 -5.75
C ALA A 108 -20.43 11.88 -5.65
N SER A 109 -21.23 12.56 -4.80
CA SER A 109 -21.11 13.99 -4.56
C SER A 109 -19.77 14.39 -3.93
N LEU A 110 -19.25 13.58 -3.00
CA LEU A 110 -17.93 13.79 -2.39
C LEU A 110 -16.81 13.66 -3.42
N ILE A 111 -16.83 12.62 -4.26
CA ILE A 111 -15.83 12.41 -5.31
C ILE A 111 -15.83 13.56 -6.32
N GLU A 112 -17.02 14.00 -6.77
CA GLU A 112 -17.12 15.12 -7.70
C GLU A 112 -16.64 16.44 -7.07
N TRP A 113 -16.99 16.71 -5.81
CA TRP A 113 -16.46 17.86 -5.08
C TRP A 113 -14.92 17.80 -4.98
N ALA A 114 -14.36 16.66 -4.63
CA ALA A 114 -12.92 16.47 -4.53
C ALA A 114 -12.22 16.78 -5.86
N ARG A 115 -12.75 16.24 -6.98
CA ARG A 115 -12.26 16.48 -8.33
C ARG A 115 -12.28 17.98 -8.69
N LEU A 116 -13.39 18.66 -8.43
CA LEU A 116 -13.56 20.09 -8.72
C LEU A 116 -12.62 20.99 -7.88
N CYS A 117 -12.28 20.55 -6.65
CA CYS A 117 -11.37 21.25 -5.76
C CYS A 117 -9.89 20.89 -5.98
N GLY A 118 -9.57 19.99 -6.90
CA GLY A 118 -8.21 19.49 -7.11
C GLY A 118 -7.67 18.66 -5.92
N VAL A 119 -8.57 18.02 -5.17
CA VAL A 119 -8.22 17.06 -4.12
C VAL A 119 -7.91 15.72 -4.77
N ARG A 120 -6.78 15.12 -4.43
CA ARG A 120 -6.41 13.79 -4.91
C ARG A 120 -7.22 12.73 -4.16
N VAL A 121 -7.71 11.72 -4.86
CA VAL A 121 -8.53 10.66 -4.26
C VAL A 121 -7.96 9.29 -4.64
N ALA A 122 -7.78 8.44 -3.63
CA ALA A 122 -7.54 7.02 -3.81
C ALA A 122 -8.66 6.21 -3.13
N ILE A 123 -9.15 5.19 -3.79
CA ILE A 123 -10.01 4.18 -3.17
C ILE A 123 -9.11 3.17 -2.46
N ALA A 124 -8.99 3.37 -1.17
CA ALA A 124 -8.17 2.54 -0.28
C ALA A 124 -9.03 1.44 0.35
N THR A 125 -9.66 0.60 -0.45
CA THR A 125 -10.41 -0.59 0.00
C THR A 125 -9.46 -1.74 0.32
N ASP A 126 -9.87 -2.70 1.17
CA ASP A 126 -9.04 -3.88 1.43
C ASP A 126 -8.87 -4.68 0.14
N PRO A 127 -7.64 -4.86 -0.39
CA PRO A 127 -7.41 -5.47 -1.70
C PRO A 127 -7.51 -7.00 -1.67
N LEU A 128 -8.58 -7.53 -1.07
CA LEU A 128 -8.86 -8.95 -0.97
C LEU A 128 -9.78 -9.47 -2.10
N PHE A 129 -10.19 -8.56 -2.99
CA PHE A 129 -11.06 -8.88 -4.13
C PHE A 129 -10.35 -8.60 -5.46
N PRO A 130 -10.69 -9.39 -6.52
CA PRO A 130 -10.24 -9.09 -7.88
C PRO A 130 -10.70 -7.72 -8.36
N GLN A 131 -9.94 -7.12 -9.24
CA GLN A 131 -10.24 -5.82 -9.85
C GLN A 131 -11.68 -5.77 -10.40
N LYS A 132 -12.14 -6.82 -11.11
CA LYS A 132 -13.52 -6.90 -11.62
C LYS A 132 -14.56 -6.70 -10.51
N ALA A 133 -14.38 -7.34 -9.37
CA ALA A 133 -15.30 -7.20 -8.24
C ALA A 133 -15.25 -5.79 -7.63
N THR A 134 -14.06 -5.21 -7.51
CA THR A 134 -13.90 -3.83 -7.01
C THR A 134 -14.54 -2.82 -7.96
N MET A 135 -14.36 -2.97 -9.27
CA MET A 135 -15.01 -2.10 -10.26
C MET A 135 -16.53 -2.19 -10.23
N HIS A 136 -17.12 -3.37 -10.05
CA HIS A 136 -18.57 -3.49 -9.85
C HIS A 136 -19.04 -2.75 -8.60
N ARG A 137 -18.33 -2.88 -7.48
CA ARG A 137 -18.70 -2.19 -6.23
C ARG A 137 -18.59 -0.67 -6.34
N LEU A 138 -17.58 -0.15 -7.04
CA LEU A 138 -17.50 1.30 -7.35
C LEU A 138 -18.69 1.75 -8.18
N HIS A 139 -19.07 0.98 -9.19
CA HIS A 139 -20.25 1.27 -9.99
C HIS A 139 -21.54 1.25 -9.15
N TRP A 140 -21.67 0.29 -8.21
CA TRP A 140 -22.83 0.26 -7.29
C TRP A 140 -22.84 1.46 -6.32
N ALA A 141 -21.68 1.99 -5.98
CA ALA A 141 -21.54 3.23 -5.21
C ALA A 141 -21.81 4.50 -6.04
N GLY A 142 -22.03 4.38 -7.36
CA GLY A 142 -22.21 5.51 -8.26
C GLY A 142 -20.93 6.30 -8.52
N ILE A 143 -19.76 5.67 -8.33
CA ILE A 143 -18.45 6.30 -8.49
C ILE A 143 -17.85 5.90 -9.84
N ASP A 144 -17.46 6.91 -10.63
CA ASP A 144 -16.70 6.71 -11.85
C ASP A 144 -15.22 6.47 -11.50
N PRO A 145 -14.66 5.31 -11.88
CA PRO A 145 -13.24 5.01 -11.64
C PRO A 145 -12.26 6.03 -12.24
N GLU A 146 -12.64 6.74 -13.30
CA GLU A 146 -11.80 7.77 -13.93
C GLU A 146 -11.67 9.04 -13.06
N HIS A 147 -12.50 9.21 -12.06
CA HIS A 147 -12.46 10.34 -11.13
C HIS A 147 -11.55 10.12 -9.93
N VAL A 148 -10.91 8.95 -9.82
CA VAL A 148 -10.00 8.60 -8.74
C VAL A 148 -8.62 8.22 -9.30
N GLU A 149 -7.57 8.57 -8.57
CA GLU A 149 -6.20 8.41 -9.05
C GLU A 149 -5.65 6.99 -8.85
N LEU A 150 -6.15 6.29 -7.84
CA LEU A 150 -5.72 4.94 -7.48
C LEU A 150 -6.88 4.13 -6.91
N ILE A 151 -6.95 2.87 -7.27
CA ILE A 151 -7.88 1.88 -6.72
C ILE A 151 -7.06 0.68 -6.27
N SER A 152 -7.19 0.28 -5.01
CA SER A 152 -6.49 -0.91 -4.51
C SER A 152 -7.22 -2.20 -4.91
N THR A 153 -6.48 -3.13 -5.49
CA THR A 153 -6.95 -4.44 -5.93
C THR A 153 -5.90 -5.51 -5.67
N PHE A 154 -6.31 -6.76 -5.55
CA PHE A 154 -5.40 -7.83 -5.14
C PHE A 154 -4.35 -8.17 -6.21
N GLU A 155 -4.58 -7.82 -7.48
CA GLU A 155 -3.63 -8.03 -8.58
C GLU A 155 -2.39 -7.14 -8.47
N HIS A 156 -2.52 -6.02 -7.76
CA HIS A 156 -1.52 -4.95 -7.79
C HIS A 156 -0.98 -4.57 -6.41
N PHE A 157 -1.58 -5.07 -5.33
CA PHE A 157 -1.17 -4.79 -3.96
C PHE A 157 -0.54 -6.00 -3.29
N HIS A 158 0.37 -5.74 -2.34
CA HIS A 158 1.16 -6.76 -1.65
C HIS A 158 0.75 -6.93 -0.19
N PHE A 159 0.11 -5.92 0.38
CA PHE A 159 -0.33 -5.91 1.78
C PHE A 159 -1.82 -5.72 1.89
N SER A 160 -2.44 -6.41 2.86
CA SER A 160 -3.82 -6.16 3.27
C SER A 160 -3.88 -4.91 4.16
N LYS A 161 -5.07 -4.35 4.30
CA LYS A 161 -5.35 -3.11 5.02
C LYS A 161 -5.06 -3.20 6.53
N THR A 162 -4.92 -4.41 7.07
CA THR A 162 -4.53 -4.63 8.48
C THR A 162 -3.08 -4.25 8.76
N HIS A 163 -2.26 -4.01 7.74
CA HIS A 163 -0.85 -3.64 7.87
C HIS A 163 -0.62 -2.17 7.53
N PRO A 164 0.12 -1.40 8.35
CA PRO A 164 0.51 -0.04 8.00
C PRO A 164 1.25 0.06 6.66
N ALA A 165 1.96 -1.00 6.24
CA ALA A 165 2.64 -1.09 4.95
C ALA A 165 1.69 -0.97 3.75
N TYR A 166 0.40 -1.35 3.88
CA TYR A 166 -0.61 -1.12 2.87
C TYR A 166 -0.80 0.37 2.57
N PHE A 167 -0.96 1.19 3.61
CA PHE A 167 -1.12 2.63 3.43
C PHE A 167 0.14 3.30 2.90
N ALA A 168 1.32 2.80 3.30
CA ALA A 168 2.59 3.22 2.72
C ALA A 168 2.70 2.84 1.24
N GLU A 169 2.22 1.65 0.83
CA GLU A 169 2.12 1.22 -0.57
C GLU A 169 1.16 2.12 -1.36
N VAL A 170 -0.02 2.46 -0.81
CA VAL A 170 -0.95 3.42 -1.42
C VAL A 170 -0.27 4.76 -1.67
N LEU A 171 0.38 5.34 -0.65
CA LEU A 171 1.07 6.62 -0.77
C LEU A 171 2.25 6.54 -1.75
N GLY A 172 3.02 5.46 -1.72
CA GLY A 172 4.12 5.24 -2.66
C GLY A 172 3.65 5.21 -4.11
N ARG A 173 2.55 4.50 -4.38
CA ARG A 173 1.95 4.44 -5.73
C ARG A 173 1.33 5.76 -6.18
N LEU A 174 0.96 6.63 -5.24
CA LEU A 174 0.59 8.02 -5.52
C LEU A 174 1.80 8.96 -5.64
N GLY A 175 3.03 8.44 -5.55
CA GLY A 175 4.27 9.23 -5.60
C GLY A 175 4.55 10.01 -4.32
N TRP A 176 4.12 9.52 -3.16
CA TRP A 176 4.26 10.18 -1.86
C TRP A 176 3.81 11.65 -1.92
N PRO A 177 2.50 11.90 -2.00
CA PRO A 177 1.95 13.25 -2.15
C PRO A 177 2.43 14.16 -1.01
N GLU A 178 2.77 15.38 -1.36
CA GLU A 178 3.10 16.42 -0.38
C GLU A 178 1.82 17.01 0.24
N GLY A 179 1.92 17.39 1.51
CA GLY A 179 0.84 18.03 2.27
C GLY A 179 -0.11 17.05 2.96
N PRO A 180 -1.30 17.54 3.34
CA PRO A 180 -2.28 16.81 4.12
C PRO A 180 -2.73 15.50 3.48
N VAL A 181 -2.84 14.45 4.29
CA VAL A 181 -3.41 13.15 3.90
C VAL A 181 -4.41 12.71 4.96
N LEU A 182 -5.60 12.31 4.52
CA LEU A 182 -6.65 11.83 5.41
C LEU A 182 -7.13 10.45 4.98
N MET A 183 -7.07 9.47 5.88
CA MET A 183 -7.77 8.20 5.72
C MET A 183 -9.19 8.32 6.26
N VAL A 184 -10.17 7.96 5.46
CA VAL A 184 -11.59 7.97 5.80
C VAL A 184 -12.13 6.55 5.69
N GLY A 185 -12.67 6.03 6.77
CA GLY A 185 -13.21 4.68 6.82
C GLY A 185 -14.08 4.42 8.04
N ASN A 186 -14.69 3.24 8.09
CA ASN A 186 -15.61 2.84 9.15
C ASN A 186 -15.02 1.78 10.10
N ASP A 187 -14.01 1.03 9.66
CA ASP A 187 -13.42 -0.07 10.42
C ASP A 187 -12.20 0.40 11.21
N MET A 188 -12.28 0.24 12.55
CA MET A 188 -11.20 0.63 13.46
C MET A 188 -9.90 -0.13 13.19
N GLU A 189 -9.97 -1.44 12.96
CA GLU A 189 -8.80 -2.31 12.88
C GLU A 189 -8.17 -2.32 11.48
N ARG A 190 -8.95 -2.00 10.45
CA ARG A 190 -8.51 -2.02 9.05
C ARG A 190 -8.24 -0.64 8.50
N ASP A 191 -9.07 0.35 8.83
CA ASP A 191 -8.95 1.70 8.25
C ASP A 191 -8.12 2.62 9.14
N LEU A 192 -8.48 2.68 10.43
CA LEU A 192 -8.02 3.77 11.27
C LEU A 192 -6.71 3.46 11.98
N LEU A 193 -6.63 2.32 12.67
CA LEU A 193 -5.46 1.96 13.47
C LEU A 193 -4.19 1.80 12.60
N PRO A 194 -4.19 1.06 11.48
CA PRO A 194 -2.99 0.91 10.66
C PRO A 194 -2.60 2.22 9.94
N ALA A 195 -3.57 3.04 9.52
CA ALA A 195 -3.30 4.37 8.96
C ALA A 195 -2.68 5.30 10.03
N HIS A 196 -3.22 5.30 11.25
CA HIS A 196 -2.64 6.04 12.37
C HIS A 196 -1.23 5.55 12.72
N GLN A 197 -0.98 4.24 12.72
CA GLN A 197 0.36 3.67 12.96
C GLN A 197 1.37 4.10 11.90
N LEU A 198 0.94 4.31 10.65
CA LEU A 198 1.76 4.95 9.62
C LEU A 198 1.99 6.44 9.90
N GLY A 199 1.17 7.08 10.72
CA GLY A 199 1.25 8.50 11.03
C GLY A 199 0.30 9.37 10.21
N LEU A 200 -0.77 8.80 9.66
CA LEU A 200 -1.82 9.52 8.93
C LEU A 200 -2.91 10.03 9.88
N ALA A 201 -3.50 11.16 9.50
CA ALA A 201 -4.76 11.61 10.08
C ALA A 201 -5.91 10.69 9.62
N THR A 202 -6.90 10.49 10.50
CA THR A 202 -8.02 9.57 10.26
C THR A 202 -9.37 10.23 10.55
N TYR A 203 -10.37 9.92 9.73
CA TYR A 203 -11.76 10.30 9.93
C TYR A 203 -12.63 9.05 10.02
N TRP A 204 -13.32 8.89 11.15
CA TRP A 204 -14.11 7.70 11.44
C TRP A 204 -15.57 7.88 11.05
N ILE A 205 -16.00 7.15 10.01
CA ILE A 205 -17.38 7.14 9.52
C ILE A 205 -18.27 6.29 10.43
N ASP A 206 -19.46 6.80 10.73
CA ASP A 206 -20.52 6.12 11.50
C ASP A 206 -20.02 5.56 12.86
N ALA A 207 -19.02 6.23 13.46
CA ALA A 207 -18.46 5.84 14.76
C ALA A 207 -19.53 5.68 15.83
N ASP A 208 -19.45 4.61 16.62
CA ASP A 208 -20.22 4.48 17.86
C ASP A 208 -19.88 5.68 18.78
N PRO A 209 -20.85 6.53 19.15
CA PRO A 209 -20.62 7.65 20.04
C PRO A 209 -19.99 7.28 21.39
N ALA A 210 -20.20 6.04 21.86
CA ALA A 210 -19.62 5.55 23.09
C ALA A 210 -18.16 5.07 22.95
N SER A 211 -17.68 4.89 21.72
CA SER A 211 -16.33 4.44 21.41
C SER A 211 -15.44 5.60 21.02
N SER A 212 -14.26 5.70 21.58
CA SER A 212 -13.21 6.62 21.14
C SER A 212 -11.86 6.03 21.46
N PRO A 213 -11.07 5.63 20.44
CA PRO A 213 -9.71 5.19 20.63
C PRO A 213 -8.77 6.36 21.01
N GLY A 214 -9.20 7.61 20.80
CA GLY A 214 -8.48 8.82 21.17
C GLY A 214 -7.36 9.23 20.21
N PHE A 215 -7.24 8.58 19.08
CA PHE A 215 -6.26 8.96 18.04
C PHE A 215 -6.91 9.43 16.72
N GLU A 216 -8.22 9.24 16.53
CA GLU A 216 -8.92 9.76 15.37
C GLU A 216 -8.90 11.29 15.33
N THR A 217 -8.66 11.86 14.15
CA THR A 217 -8.59 13.31 13.94
C THR A 217 -9.99 13.92 13.80
N GLY A 218 -10.94 13.15 13.24
CA GLY A 218 -12.34 13.54 13.12
C GLY A 218 -13.25 12.32 13.07
N ARG A 219 -14.55 12.57 13.23
CA ARG A 219 -15.60 11.55 13.14
C ARG A 219 -16.93 12.16 12.73
N GLY A 220 -17.81 11.36 12.16
CA GLY A 220 -19.17 11.74 11.77
C GLY A 220 -19.69 10.80 10.72
N LYS A 221 -20.77 11.19 10.07
CA LYS A 221 -21.29 10.50 8.90
C LYS A 221 -20.54 10.95 7.65
N LEU A 222 -20.79 10.26 6.53
CA LEU A 222 -20.19 10.64 5.25
C LEU A 222 -20.62 12.05 4.81
N GLU A 223 -21.87 12.44 5.08
CA GLU A 223 -22.41 13.78 4.81
C GLU A 223 -21.72 14.91 5.59
N ASP A 224 -21.15 14.58 6.76
CA ASP A 224 -20.47 15.53 7.64
C ASP A 224 -19.00 15.76 7.21
N LEU A 225 -18.42 14.86 6.41
CA LEU A 225 -16.99 14.89 6.07
C LEU A 225 -16.61 16.17 5.33
N ARG A 226 -17.37 16.56 4.32
CA ARG A 226 -17.08 17.78 3.54
C ARG A 226 -17.15 19.05 4.40
N PRO A 227 -18.21 19.33 5.16
CA PRO A 227 -18.25 20.47 6.08
C PRO A 227 -17.10 20.45 7.08
N TRP A 228 -16.73 19.28 7.60
CA TRP A 228 -15.60 19.14 8.50
C TRP A 228 -14.28 19.50 7.82
N LEU A 229 -14.01 19.01 6.58
CA LEU A 229 -12.82 19.35 5.78
C LEU A 229 -12.73 20.85 5.47
N GLU A 230 -13.86 21.52 5.26
CA GLU A 230 -13.91 22.96 5.03
C GLU A 230 -13.61 23.79 6.30
N SER A 231 -13.74 23.19 7.49
CA SER A 231 -13.54 23.83 8.80
C SER A 231 -12.24 23.48 9.51
N VAL A 232 -11.69 22.29 9.24
CA VAL A 232 -10.47 21.80 9.92
C VAL A 232 -9.23 22.54 9.45
N ASN A 233 -8.26 22.70 10.37
CA ASN A 233 -6.94 23.17 9.99
C ASN A 233 -6.18 22.06 9.24
N LEU A 234 -6.03 22.21 7.94
CA LEU A 234 -5.39 21.20 7.10
C LEU A 234 -3.96 20.85 7.52
N SER A 235 -3.23 21.77 8.18
CA SER A 235 -1.89 21.45 8.71
C SER A 235 -1.92 20.34 9.79
N SER A 236 -3.06 20.14 10.46
CA SER A 236 -3.21 19.06 11.42
C SER A 236 -3.39 17.68 10.76
N LEU A 237 -3.57 17.64 9.44
CA LEU A 237 -3.69 16.43 8.63
C LEU A 237 -2.38 16.05 7.93
N GLU A 238 -1.28 16.79 8.18
CA GLU A 238 0.03 16.45 7.63
C GLU A 238 0.56 15.15 8.26
N PRO A 239 1.03 14.18 7.45
CA PRO A 239 1.55 12.92 7.95
C PRO A 239 2.81 13.08 8.79
N ALA A 240 2.94 12.24 9.83
CA ALA A 240 4.12 12.21 10.71
C ALA A 240 4.78 10.82 10.70
N PHE A 241 5.71 10.60 9.80
CA PHE A 241 6.36 9.29 9.58
C PHE A 241 7.56 9.03 10.52
N THR A 242 7.46 9.40 11.81
CA THR A 242 8.58 9.37 12.75
C THR A 242 8.57 8.22 13.74
N SER A 243 7.47 7.46 13.83
CA SER A 243 7.40 6.27 14.67
C SER A 243 8.17 5.09 14.07
N SER A 244 8.59 4.14 14.90
CA SER A 244 9.22 2.89 14.42
C SER A 244 8.30 2.11 13.49
N GLU A 245 7.02 2.11 13.78
CA GLU A 245 5.98 1.44 13.00
C GLU A 245 5.85 2.07 11.61
N ALA A 246 5.80 3.40 11.52
CA ALA A 246 5.74 4.13 10.26
C ALA A 246 7.01 3.91 9.41
N ILE A 247 8.17 4.02 10.03
CA ILE A 247 9.46 3.78 9.38
C ILE A 247 9.52 2.37 8.78
N LEU A 248 9.18 1.34 9.56
CA LEU A 248 9.15 -0.04 9.09
C LEU A 248 8.13 -0.26 7.96
N ALA A 249 6.95 0.36 8.06
CA ALA A 249 5.91 0.28 7.03
C ALA A 249 6.39 0.86 5.69
N ILE A 250 7.04 2.03 5.71
CA ILE A 250 7.62 2.67 4.52
C ILE A 250 8.69 1.76 3.90
N MET A 251 9.63 1.29 4.72
CA MET A 251 10.70 0.44 4.24
C MET A 251 10.19 -0.91 3.67
N ALA A 252 9.15 -1.49 4.26
CA ALA A 252 8.53 -2.72 3.79
C ALA A 252 7.79 -2.52 2.46
N SER A 253 7.12 -1.38 2.28
CA SER A 253 6.34 -1.09 1.07
C SER A 253 7.21 -0.69 -0.13
N THR A 254 8.42 -0.17 0.07
CA THR A 254 9.28 0.32 -1.02
C THR A 254 9.52 -0.70 -2.14
N PRO A 255 9.93 -1.96 -1.88
CA PRO A 255 10.07 -2.94 -2.96
C PRO A 255 8.73 -3.31 -3.61
N ALA A 256 7.64 -3.36 -2.85
CA ALA A 256 6.30 -3.63 -3.39
C ALA A 256 5.83 -2.53 -4.34
N VAL A 257 6.04 -1.26 -3.98
CA VAL A 257 5.75 -0.10 -4.82
C VAL A 257 6.56 -0.15 -6.12
N LEU A 258 7.87 -0.40 -6.02
CA LEU A 258 8.73 -0.52 -7.20
C LEU A 258 8.32 -1.70 -8.09
N HIS A 259 7.98 -2.84 -7.50
CA HIS A 259 7.47 -4.00 -8.24
C HIS A 259 6.19 -3.63 -9.02
N SER A 260 5.21 -3.01 -8.36
CA SER A 260 3.97 -2.57 -9.02
C SER A 260 4.22 -1.54 -10.12
N MET A 261 5.12 -0.57 -9.89
CA MET A 261 5.45 0.48 -10.84
C MET A 261 6.17 -0.04 -12.09
N THR A 262 6.89 -1.15 -11.97
CA THR A 262 7.79 -1.62 -13.05
C THR A 262 7.33 -2.90 -13.72
N SER A 263 6.26 -3.54 -13.21
CA SER A 263 5.79 -4.86 -13.67
C SER A 263 5.46 -4.96 -15.16
N SER A 264 5.10 -3.85 -15.80
CA SER A 264 4.73 -3.77 -17.22
C SER A 264 5.76 -3.04 -18.10
N LEU A 265 6.89 -2.61 -17.53
CA LEU A 265 7.89 -1.85 -18.28
C LEU A 265 8.66 -2.74 -19.26
N THR A 266 8.82 -2.25 -20.47
CA THR A 266 9.77 -2.80 -21.45
C THR A 266 11.22 -2.41 -21.10
N ASP A 267 12.20 -3.11 -21.67
CA ASP A 267 13.63 -2.80 -21.47
C ASP A 267 13.98 -1.36 -21.84
N ASP A 268 13.35 -0.79 -22.88
CA ASP A 268 13.56 0.60 -23.29
C ASP A 268 12.97 1.57 -22.26
N GLN A 269 11.81 1.26 -21.71
CA GLN A 269 11.19 2.08 -20.66
C GLN A 269 11.97 2.04 -19.34
N TRP A 270 12.61 0.92 -18.99
CA TRP A 270 13.53 0.84 -17.87
C TRP A 270 14.72 1.78 -17.98
N ARG A 271 15.15 2.10 -19.21
CA ARG A 271 16.29 2.98 -19.53
C ARG A 271 15.88 4.39 -19.96
N HIS A 272 14.61 4.72 -19.88
CA HIS A 272 14.12 6.04 -20.25
C HIS A 272 14.52 7.08 -19.19
N GLU A 273 15.28 8.10 -19.63
CA GLU A 273 15.62 9.28 -18.85
C GLU A 273 14.64 10.39 -19.19
N PRO A 274 13.87 10.94 -18.20
CA PRO A 274 12.96 12.07 -18.47
C PRO A 274 13.69 13.29 -19.04
N THR A 275 14.85 13.60 -18.47
CA THR A 275 15.82 14.60 -18.96
C THR A 275 17.23 14.07 -18.81
N ARG A 276 18.23 14.77 -19.36
CA ARG A 276 19.64 14.37 -19.22
C ARG A 276 20.19 14.43 -17.79
N GLU A 277 19.46 15.08 -16.87
CA GLU A 277 19.85 15.24 -15.47
C GLU A 277 19.06 14.30 -14.56
N ASP A 278 18.00 13.67 -15.06
CA ASP A 278 17.15 12.74 -14.29
C ASP A 278 17.61 11.31 -14.52
N TRP A 279 17.45 10.49 -13.49
CA TRP A 279 17.77 9.08 -13.56
C TRP A 279 16.65 8.27 -14.22
N ALA A 280 17.06 7.29 -15.00
CA ALA A 280 16.20 6.23 -15.49
C ALA A 280 15.80 5.28 -14.35
N MET A 281 14.78 4.46 -14.56
CA MET A 281 14.28 3.53 -13.55
C MET A 281 15.36 2.53 -13.08
N ASN A 282 16.17 1.99 -14.01
CA ASN A 282 17.26 1.09 -13.67
C ASN A 282 18.34 1.74 -12.80
N GLU A 283 18.64 3.03 -13.00
CA GLU A 283 19.60 3.77 -12.20
C GLU A 283 19.07 3.99 -10.77
N ILE A 284 17.79 4.33 -10.63
CA ILE A 284 17.14 4.47 -9.32
C ILE A 284 17.22 3.16 -8.53
N VAL A 285 16.87 2.03 -9.12
CA VAL A 285 16.91 0.74 -8.42
C VAL A 285 18.32 0.26 -8.14
N CYS A 286 19.30 0.56 -9.03
CA CYS A 286 20.72 0.30 -8.77
C CYS A 286 21.21 1.08 -7.56
N HIS A 287 20.86 2.36 -7.46
CA HIS A 287 21.22 3.20 -6.33
C HIS A 287 20.61 2.69 -5.03
N LEU A 288 19.32 2.32 -5.02
CA LEU A 288 18.66 1.74 -3.85
C LEU A 288 19.33 0.42 -3.42
N ARG A 289 19.66 -0.46 -4.36
CA ARG A 289 20.37 -1.72 -4.06
C ARG A 289 21.75 -1.48 -3.42
N ASP A 290 22.54 -0.61 -4.02
CA ASP A 290 23.91 -0.40 -3.59
C ASP A 290 23.97 0.33 -2.25
N THR A 291 23.11 1.34 -2.04
CA THR A 291 22.98 2.02 -0.75
C THR A 291 22.48 1.07 0.34
N GLU A 292 21.54 0.19 0.05
CA GLU A 292 21.07 -0.81 1.00
C GLU A 292 22.18 -1.76 1.45
N ARG A 293 22.94 -2.31 0.50
CA ARG A 293 23.96 -3.32 0.76
C ARG A 293 25.24 -2.74 1.39
N GLU A 294 25.71 -1.61 0.87
CA GLU A 294 27.03 -1.08 1.19
C GLU A 294 26.99 0.03 2.26
N ILE A 295 25.81 0.58 2.55
CA ILE A 295 25.66 1.64 3.55
C ILE A 295 24.68 1.20 4.64
N HIS A 296 23.41 1.00 4.32
CA HIS A 296 22.36 0.84 5.31
C HIS A 296 22.56 -0.40 6.18
N LEU A 297 22.73 -1.57 5.58
CA LEU A 297 23.00 -2.81 6.32
C LEU A 297 24.26 -2.73 7.18
N ILE A 298 25.31 -2.08 6.68
CA ILE A 298 26.56 -1.91 7.43
C ILE A 298 26.36 -0.97 8.61
N GLN A 299 25.68 0.17 8.41
CA GLN A 299 25.40 1.14 9.46
C GLN A 299 24.51 0.55 10.55
N ILE A 300 23.48 -0.19 10.19
CA ILE A 300 22.59 -0.85 11.15
C ILE A 300 23.35 -1.89 11.98
N ARG A 301 24.16 -2.74 11.36
CA ARG A 301 24.99 -3.71 12.09
C ARG A 301 25.96 -3.02 13.05
N LEU A 302 26.62 -1.95 12.62
CA LEU A 302 27.50 -1.17 13.47
C LEU A 302 26.78 -0.59 14.70
N LEU A 303 25.54 -0.07 14.51
CA LEU A 303 24.72 0.46 15.59
C LEU A 303 24.25 -0.65 16.54
N LEU A 304 24.01 -1.86 16.04
CA LEU A 304 23.65 -3.01 16.87
C LEU A 304 24.84 -3.47 17.74
N GLU A 305 26.05 -3.37 17.23
CA GLU A 305 27.25 -3.78 17.96
C GLU A 305 27.70 -2.73 18.98
N ARG A 306 27.63 -1.44 18.63
CA ARG A 306 28.26 -0.37 19.42
C ARG A 306 27.32 0.80 19.67
N GLU A 307 27.06 1.09 20.95
CA GLU A 307 26.37 2.32 21.35
C GLU A 307 27.25 3.56 21.12
N GLY A 308 26.64 4.66 20.70
CA GLY A 308 27.35 5.90 20.37
C GLY A 308 28.20 5.79 19.10
N ALA A 309 27.96 4.79 18.24
CA ALA A 309 28.69 4.63 16.99
C ALA A 309 28.58 5.88 16.10
N PHE A 310 29.67 6.20 15.41
CA PHE A 310 29.71 7.25 14.41
C PHE A 310 29.23 6.70 13.07
N ILE A 311 28.22 7.33 12.48
CA ILE A 311 27.61 6.96 11.20
C ILE A 311 28.17 7.89 10.12
N PRO A 312 29.05 7.41 9.24
CA PRO A 312 29.58 8.20 8.13
C PRO A 312 28.49 8.39 7.06
N ARG A 313 28.63 9.45 6.26
CA ARG A 313 27.88 9.65 5.03
C ARG A 313 28.86 9.55 3.84
N PRO A 314 28.97 8.41 3.17
CA PRO A 314 29.74 8.31 1.93
C PRO A 314 29.09 9.13 0.82
N ASP A 315 29.89 9.62 -0.12
CA ASP A 315 29.39 10.24 -1.34
C ASP A 315 29.00 9.17 -2.36
N THR A 316 27.71 9.05 -2.62
CA THR A 316 27.15 8.08 -3.58
C THR A 316 26.81 8.72 -4.93
N GLY A 317 27.00 10.04 -5.07
CA GLY A 317 26.63 10.78 -6.28
C GLY A 317 27.40 10.35 -7.53
N ILE A 318 28.62 9.83 -7.35
CA ILE A 318 29.46 9.35 -8.47
C ILE A 318 29.14 7.91 -8.90
N TRP A 319 28.43 7.13 -8.07
CA TRP A 319 28.24 5.69 -8.29
C TRP A 319 27.46 5.36 -9.56
N ALA A 320 26.50 6.18 -9.94
CA ALA A 320 25.71 5.95 -11.14
C ALA A 320 26.60 5.88 -12.39
N ASN A 321 27.56 6.80 -12.51
CA ASN A 321 28.52 6.84 -13.62
C ASN A 321 29.61 5.77 -13.46
N GLU A 322 30.26 5.66 -12.30
CA GLU A 322 31.38 4.72 -12.09
C GLU A 322 30.96 3.27 -12.24
N ARG A 323 29.71 2.94 -11.90
CA ARG A 323 29.16 1.57 -11.93
C ARG A 323 28.28 1.32 -13.15
N GLU A 324 28.18 2.30 -14.06
CA GLU A 324 27.41 2.22 -15.31
C GLU A 324 25.98 1.72 -15.07
N TYR A 325 25.24 2.34 -14.11
CA TYR A 325 23.89 1.92 -13.73
C TYR A 325 22.90 1.84 -14.90
N TRP A 326 23.03 2.75 -15.86
CA TRP A 326 22.24 2.78 -17.08
C TRP A 326 22.33 1.49 -17.93
N ASN A 327 23.41 0.71 -17.76
CA ASN A 327 23.69 -0.50 -18.53
C ASN A 327 23.21 -1.79 -17.83
N VAL A 328 22.70 -1.68 -16.60
CA VAL A 328 22.31 -2.82 -15.79
C VAL A 328 20.87 -3.23 -16.08
N HIS A 329 20.55 -4.53 -16.00
CA HIS A 329 19.21 -5.06 -16.19
C HIS A 329 18.32 -4.78 -14.97
N GLY A 330 17.37 -3.85 -15.09
CA GLY A 330 16.54 -3.33 -14.01
C GLY A 330 15.80 -4.39 -13.17
N PRO A 331 15.06 -5.32 -13.79
CA PRO A 331 14.33 -6.37 -13.05
C PRO A 331 15.22 -7.22 -12.13
N SER A 332 16.44 -7.57 -12.57
CA SER A 332 17.38 -8.34 -11.76
C SER A 332 17.86 -7.54 -10.55
N VAL A 333 18.14 -6.26 -10.75
CA VAL A 333 18.58 -5.36 -9.68
C VAL A 333 17.47 -5.10 -8.67
N LEU A 334 16.24 -4.96 -9.12
CA LEU A 334 15.08 -4.83 -8.23
C LEU A 334 14.94 -6.06 -7.32
N ALA A 335 15.12 -7.27 -7.88
CA ALA A 335 15.11 -8.49 -7.09
C ALA A 335 16.25 -8.54 -6.05
N GLU A 336 17.43 -8.05 -6.43
CA GLU A 336 18.59 -7.95 -5.52
C GLU A 336 18.36 -6.92 -4.40
N PHE A 337 17.81 -5.75 -4.73
CA PHE A 337 17.40 -4.74 -3.74
C PHE A 337 16.38 -5.32 -2.77
N THR A 338 15.33 -5.94 -3.30
CA THR A 338 14.25 -6.54 -2.50
C THR A 338 14.80 -7.58 -1.52
N THR A 339 15.72 -8.44 -1.98
CA THR A 339 16.37 -9.44 -1.10
C THR A 339 17.13 -8.79 0.05
N ALA A 340 17.91 -7.74 -0.22
CA ALA A 340 18.65 -7.01 0.81
C ALA A 340 17.71 -6.28 1.78
N ARG A 341 16.62 -5.68 1.28
CA ARG A 341 15.61 -5.00 2.08
C ARG A 341 14.87 -5.97 3.01
N VAL A 342 14.47 -7.14 2.54
CA VAL A 342 13.83 -8.17 3.37
C VAL A 342 14.74 -8.60 4.51
N GLU A 343 16.07 -8.77 4.24
CA GLU A 343 17.07 -9.05 5.29
C GLU A 343 17.10 -7.92 6.34
N LEU A 344 17.17 -6.65 5.90
CA LEU A 344 17.21 -5.52 6.82
C LEU A 344 15.94 -5.41 7.66
N ILE A 345 14.76 -5.55 7.06
CA ILE A 345 13.49 -5.51 7.77
C ILE A 345 13.40 -6.62 8.81
N LYS A 346 13.85 -7.83 8.48
CA LYS A 346 13.88 -8.95 9.44
C LYS A 346 14.74 -8.60 10.66
N ILE A 347 15.91 -8.03 10.46
CA ILE A 347 16.76 -7.56 11.55
C ILE A 347 16.03 -6.53 12.41
N LEU A 348 15.40 -5.53 11.79
CA LEU A 348 14.73 -4.44 12.50
C LEU A 348 13.49 -4.90 13.29
N LYS A 349 12.71 -5.83 12.75
CA LYS A 349 11.51 -6.39 13.42
C LYS A 349 11.83 -7.22 14.67
N GLU A 350 13.02 -7.80 14.75
CA GLU A 350 13.47 -8.57 15.91
C GLU A 350 13.94 -7.67 17.07
N LEU A 351 14.03 -6.34 16.88
CA LEU A 351 14.56 -5.43 17.87
C LEU A 351 13.53 -5.05 18.95
N GLY A 352 13.95 -5.13 20.21
CA GLY A 352 13.17 -4.62 21.33
C GLY A 352 13.10 -3.07 21.34
N LYS A 353 12.03 -2.52 21.95
CA LYS A 353 11.79 -1.05 21.99
C LYS A 353 12.99 -0.23 22.47
N ALA A 354 13.77 -0.73 23.44
CA ALA A 354 14.93 -0.03 23.96
C ALA A 354 16.03 0.21 22.91
N MET A 355 16.13 -0.67 21.91
CA MET A 355 17.13 -0.54 20.85
C MET A 355 16.86 0.70 19.97
N TRP A 356 15.60 1.02 19.71
CA TRP A 356 15.21 2.17 18.90
C TRP A 356 15.61 3.52 19.51
N SER A 357 15.90 3.57 20.82
CA SER A 357 16.39 4.78 21.52
C SER A 357 17.90 4.80 21.70
N ARG A 358 18.62 3.80 21.17
CA ARG A 358 20.08 3.69 21.30
C ARG A 358 20.77 4.86 20.65
N LYS A 359 21.73 5.47 21.37
CA LYS A 359 22.41 6.68 20.89
C LYS A 359 23.42 6.39 19.79
N ALA A 360 23.50 7.32 18.84
CA ALA A 360 24.40 7.35 17.72
C ALA A 360 24.93 8.75 17.46
N ARG A 361 25.85 8.91 16.53
CA ARG A 361 26.34 10.19 16.05
C ARG A 361 26.47 10.16 14.53
N HIS A 362 25.62 10.93 13.86
CA HIS A 362 25.62 11.01 12.39
C HIS A 362 26.59 12.11 11.90
N ALA A 363 27.27 11.88 10.79
CA ALA A 363 28.27 12.80 10.23
C ALA A 363 27.73 14.19 9.92
N ILE A 364 26.47 14.31 9.54
CA ILE A 364 25.81 15.58 9.18
C ILE A 364 24.96 16.11 10.33
N PHE A 365 24.09 15.23 10.90
CA PHE A 365 23.07 15.67 11.89
C PHE A 365 23.61 15.69 13.34
N GLY A 366 24.84 15.21 13.57
CA GLY A 366 25.43 15.22 14.90
C GLY A 366 24.84 14.14 15.82
N PRO A 367 24.57 14.48 17.11
CA PRO A 367 23.93 13.54 18.03
C PRO A 367 22.57 13.10 17.51
N THR A 368 22.34 11.79 17.45
CA THR A 368 21.13 11.16 16.92
C THR A 368 20.85 9.87 17.69
N ASP A 369 19.80 9.15 17.32
CA ASP A 369 19.53 7.82 17.83
C ASP A 369 19.22 6.81 16.69
N PHE A 370 19.09 5.53 17.07
CA PHE A 370 18.87 4.44 16.13
C PHE A 370 17.63 4.68 15.27
N ARG A 371 16.52 5.12 15.89
CA ARG A 371 15.27 5.39 15.16
C ARG A 371 15.45 6.48 14.10
N GLU A 372 16.16 7.58 14.43
CA GLU A 372 16.42 8.64 13.48
C GLU A 372 17.28 8.15 12.31
N VAL A 373 18.30 7.31 12.58
CA VAL A 373 19.12 6.73 11.51
C VAL A 373 18.31 5.84 10.58
N VAL A 374 17.44 4.97 11.12
CA VAL A 374 16.53 4.15 10.29
C VAL A 374 15.49 5.04 9.58
N GLY A 375 15.04 6.12 10.22
CA GLY A 375 14.17 7.13 9.63
C GLY A 375 14.78 7.77 8.38
N PHE A 376 16.08 8.06 8.38
CA PHE A 376 16.78 8.58 7.18
C PHE A 376 16.74 7.59 6.01
N ILE A 377 16.74 6.28 6.28
CA ILE A 377 16.57 5.25 5.24
C ILE A 377 15.15 5.33 4.64
N ALA A 378 14.13 5.42 5.48
CA ALA A 378 12.75 5.56 5.03
C ALA A 378 12.51 6.84 4.23
N ASP A 379 13.12 7.96 4.64
CA ASP A 379 13.05 9.23 3.90
C ASP A 379 13.77 9.14 2.54
N HIS A 380 14.92 8.48 2.49
CA HIS A 380 15.64 8.21 1.25
C HIS A 380 14.80 7.35 0.28
N ASP A 381 14.13 6.33 0.79
CA ASP A 381 13.20 5.52 0.01
C ASP A 381 12.07 6.36 -0.60
N ARG A 382 11.43 7.20 0.22
CA ARG A 382 10.35 8.09 -0.24
C ARG A 382 10.80 9.02 -1.36
N LEU A 383 11.99 9.61 -1.23
CA LEU A 383 12.57 10.47 -2.27
C LEU A 383 12.77 9.72 -3.59
N HIS A 384 13.30 8.48 -3.55
CA HIS A 384 13.52 7.69 -4.75
C HIS A 384 12.24 7.12 -5.35
N ILE A 385 11.21 6.83 -4.54
CA ILE A 385 9.87 6.50 -5.05
C ILE A 385 9.23 7.72 -5.73
N GLN A 386 9.38 8.93 -5.18
CA GLN A 386 8.91 10.16 -5.86
C GLN A 386 9.63 10.36 -7.20
N GLN A 387 10.93 10.11 -7.25
CA GLN A 387 11.71 10.18 -8.47
C GLN A 387 11.23 9.14 -9.49
N ALA A 388 11.08 7.87 -9.08
CA ALA A 388 10.56 6.78 -9.91
C ALA A 388 9.16 7.10 -10.47
N TRP A 389 8.28 7.62 -9.64
CA TRP A 389 6.94 8.02 -10.04
C TRP A 389 6.96 9.14 -11.10
N LYS A 390 7.84 10.14 -10.96
CA LYS A 390 8.02 11.20 -11.96
C LYS A 390 8.57 10.65 -13.27
N THR A 391 9.57 9.76 -13.21
CA THR A 391 10.15 9.09 -14.39
C THR A 391 9.07 8.34 -15.17
N LEU A 392 8.21 7.57 -14.49
CA LEU A 392 7.13 6.82 -15.14
C LEU A 392 6.08 7.72 -15.81
N ARG A 393 5.78 8.88 -15.23
CA ARG A 393 4.82 9.82 -15.82
C ARG A 393 5.36 10.58 -17.03
N SER A 394 6.62 10.45 -17.34
CA SER A 394 7.25 11.01 -18.55
C SER A 394 7.28 10.01 -19.73
N LEU A 395 6.90 8.75 -19.51
CA LEU A 395 6.74 7.72 -20.55
C LEU A 395 5.49 7.96 -21.38
#